data_0d7a54b07a07bda38394a288198c1fde
#
_entry.id   0d7a54b07a07bda38394a288198c1fde
#
_cell.length_a   1.000
_cell.length_b   1.000
_cell.length_c   1.000
_cell.angle_alpha   90.00
_cell.angle_beta   90.00
_cell.angle_gamma   90.00
#
_symmetry.space_group_name_H-M   'P 1'
#
loop_
_entity.id
_entity.type
_entity.pdbx_description
1 polymer ?
#
loop_
_entity_poly.entity_id
_entity_poly.type
_entity_poly.pdbx_seq_one_letter_code
_entity_poly.pdbx_strand_id
1 'polypeptide(L)'
;MSADTASQAHPPLVNPWIVAMAVMLSTFMEVLDTTVVNVSLPHIAGSVSATVDEATWVLTSYLVANAIILPMAGWLARQFGRKRLLQASTIGFTLASALCGFAPNLPMLIVFRILQGLCGGALQPLSQAILLESFKPEDRGKAMGFWGLGIVVAPVLGPVLGGWLTDSYSWRWVFYINIPIGILSVIMAQLYVFDPPYMKRRAGGGIDAWGIGMLAVGIGALQIMLDKGQQDDWFESQFIVWLAVLTIVGLSAFIIRELRIEHPIVNLRVFKERTYATGVFLMTVLGFVLYGSLVLLPIWLQTLLGYPSLQAGIALAPRGLGSMLAMPFVGAFIGRFDARKFLATGLFLGSLTLWRFSQLNADVGYWDLFWPQFVQGMALAMLFVPLSTISMNRISKENMGNATSLFNLLRNIGGSMGIAGVATMFARRQQTFTNTLSAHVTPYSAGTQRMSHGLQSMFGAQGADPATAYHKAYVGLFGMVQRQAVMLAFIDVFQLLAVMFLAIIPLILIMKRPGKGGPGDVSAH
;
A
#
# COMPACT_ATOMS: atom_id res chain seq x y z
N MET A 1 -13.86 57.30 -19.87
CA MET A 1 -12.63 56.63 -19.42
C MET A 1 -12.83 56.29 -17.97
N SER A 2 -13.31 55.11 -17.66
CA SER A 2 -13.35 54.52 -16.31
C SER A 2 -12.90 53.10 -16.48
N ALA A 3 -11.62 52.84 -16.11
CA ALA A 3 -11.02 51.54 -16.15
C ALA A 3 -11.63 50.69 -15.05
N ASP A 4 -12.27 49.60 -15.45
CA ASP A 4 -12.68 48.50 -14.61
C ASP A 4 -11.42 47.87 -13.96
N THR A 5 -11.11 48.30 -12.75
CA THR A 5 -10.27 47.57 -11.83
C THR A 5 -11.08 46.39 -11.30
N ALA A 6 -11.18 45.32 -12.10
CA ALA A 6 -11.62 44.03 -11.60
C ALA A 6 -10.73 43.66 -10.42
N SER A 7 -11.21 43.84 -9.23
CA SER A 7 -10.64 43.41 -7.96
C SER A 7 -10.22 41.94 -8.12
N GLN A 8 -8.92 41.70 -8.22
CA GLN A 8 -8.36 40.38 -8.04
C GLN A 8 -8.60 40.00 -6.59
N ALA A 9 -9.72 39.35 -6.34
CA ALA A 9 -10.02 38.77 -5.05
C ALA A 9 -8.90 37.79 -4.71
N HIS A 10 -7.97 38.22 -3.87
CA HIS A 10 -7.00 37.31 -3.27
C HIS A 10 -7.79 36.20 -2.58
N PRO A 11 -7.48 34.92 -2.83
CA PRO A 11 -8.13 33.84 -2.11
C PRO A 11 -7.95 34.12 -0.60
N PRO A 12 -8.99 33.88 0.21
CA PRO A 12 -8.91 34.10 1.65
C PRO A 12 -7.69 33.37 2.20
N LEU A 13 -6.95 34.02 3.10
CA LEU A 13 -5.79 33.44 3.80
C LEU A 13 -6.27 32.29 4.69
N VAL A 14 -6.53 31.13 4.09
CA VAL A 14 -6.94 29.94 4.84
C VAL A 14 -5.69 29.34 5.48
N ASN A 15 -5.81 28.99 6.75
CA ASN A 15 -4.73 28.31 7.45
C ASN A 15 -4.39 26.99 6.74
N PRO A 16 -3.14 26.79 6.25
CA PRO A 16 -2.74 25.59 5.51
C PRO A 16 -3.00 24.27 6.26
N TRP A 17 -2.99 24.31 7.59
CA TRP A 17 -3.28 23.13 8.42
C TRP A 17 -4.75 22.69 8.34
N ILE A 18 -5.68 23.61 8.15
CA ILE A 18 -7.09 23.27 7.95
C ILE A 18 -7.27 22.60 6.58
N VAL A 19 -6.58 23.12 5.55
CA VAL A 19 -6.54 22.48 4.22
C VAL A 19 -5.95 21.08 4.34
N ALA A 20 -4.84 20.94 5.09
CA ALA A 20 -4.21 19.65 5.35
C ALA A 20 -5.19 18.64 5.99
N MET A 21 -5.95 19.07 6.98
CA MET A 21 -6.97 18.24 7.62
C MET A 21 -8.06 17.81 6.64
N ALA A 22 -8.55 18.74 5.83
CA ALA A 22 -9.60 18.49 4.85
C ALA A 22 -9.19 17.42 3.82
N VAL A 23 -7.99 17.55 3.25
CA VAL A 23 -7.52 16.59 2.24
C VAL A 23 -7.03 15.26 2.85
N MET A 24 -6.54 15.29 4.09
CA MET A 24 -6.12 14.08 4.80
C MET A 24 -7.32 13.16 5.11
N LEU A 25 -8.47 13.72 5.47
CA LEU A 25 -9.69 12.93 5.72
C LEU A 25 -10.09 12.09 4.52
N SER A 26 -10.03 12.63 3.30
CA SER A 26 -10.31 11.88 2.07
C SER A 26 -9.32 10.72 1.88
N THR A 27 -8.03 10.99 2.06
CA THR A 27 -6.98 9.96 1.93
C THR A 27 -7.09 8.90 3.03
N PHE A 28 -7.32 9.33 4.27
CA PHE A 28 -7.49 8.41 5.40
C PHE A 28 -8.66 7.46 5.18
N MET A 29 -9.81 7.98 4.73
CA MET A 29 -11.00 7.20 4.41
C MET A 29 -10.70 6.13 3.35
N GLU A 30 -10.02 6.50 2.26
CA GLU A 30 -9.67 5.59 1.17
C GLU A 30 -8.72 4.48 1.62
N VAL A 31 -7.68 4.81 2.41
CA VAL A 31 -6.72 3.82 2.92
C VAL A 31 -7.35 2.93 3.99
N LEU A 32 -8.20 3.48 4.84
CA LEU A 32 -8.93 2.72 5.86
C LEU A 32 -9.85 1.68 5.22
N ASP A 33 -10.60 2.06 4.18
CA ASP A 33 -11.53 1.17 3.46
C ASP A 33 -10.85 -0.11 2.97
N THR A 34 -9.67 0.00 2.37
CA THR A 34 -8.94 -1.18 1.85
C THR A 34 -8.57 -2.16 2.95
N THR A 35 -8.22 -1.69 4.13
CA THR A 35 -7.74 -2.52 5.23
C THR A 35 -8.86 -3.10 6.09
N VAL A 36 -9.94 -2.35 6.27
CA VAL A 36 -11.14 -2.80 7.01
C VAL A 36 -11.85 -3.93 6.25
N VAL A 37 -12.02 -3.80 4.93
CA VAL A 37 -12.67 -4.82 4.08
C VAL A 37 -11.87 -6.12 4.04
N ASN A 38 -10.54 -6.05 4.04
CA ASN A 38 -9.69 -7.24 3.99
C ASN A 38 -9.93 -8.19 5.17
N VAL A 39 -10.12 -7.66 6.38
CA VAL A 39 -10.39 -8.47 7.57
C VAL A 39 -11.78 -9.08 7.55
N SER A 40 -12.74 -8.42 6.92
CA SER A 40 -14.14 -8.85 6.85
C SER A 40 -14.42 -9.86 5.74
N LEU A 41 -13.43 -10.18 4.91
CA LEU A 41 -13.59 -11.01 3.70
C LEU A 41 -14.22 -12.40 3.97
N PRO A 42 -13.82 -13.16 5.02
CA PRO A 42 -14.47 -14.45 5.32
C PRO A 42 -15.96 -14.32 5.66
N HIS A 43 -16.34 -13.26 6.38
CA HIS A 43 -17.75 -12.99 6.72
C HIS A 43 -18.55 -12.54 5.50
N ILE A 44 -17.94 -11.76 4.59
CA ILE A 44 -18.54 -11.42 3.30
C ILE A 44 -18.81 -12.69 2.51
N ALA A 45 -17.79 -13.54 2.32
CA ALA A 45 -17.92 -14.80 1.60
C ALA A 45 -19.08 -15.65 2.10
N GLY A 46 -19.15 -15.89 3.43
CA GLY A 46 -20.22 -16.65 4.03
C GLY A 46 -21.61 -16.04 3.84
N SER A 47 -21.72 -14.70 3.90
CA SER A 47 -23.02 -14.04 3.80
C SER A 47 -23.56 -13.92 2.37
N VAL A 48 -22.69 -13.93 1.34
CA VAL A 48 -23.08 -13.87 -0.07
C VAL A 48 -23.03 -15.26 -0.74
N SER A 49 -22.89 -16.35 0.05
CA SER A 49 -22.80 -17.74 -0.42
C SER A 49 -21.71 -17.96 -1.46
N ALA A 50 -20.56 -17.36 -1.27
CA ALA A 50 -19.38 -17.46 -2.13
C ALA A 50 -18.23 -18.16 -1.39
N THR A 51 -17.29 -18.71 -2.15
CA THR A 51 -16.01 -19.17 -1.60
C THR A 51 -15.15 -17.98 -1.19
N VAL A 52 -14.16 -18.20 -0.31
CA VAL A 52 -13.22 -17.14 0.08
C VAL A 52 -12.43 -16.64 -1.15
N ASP A 53 -12.07 -17.55 -2.07
CA ASP A 53 -11.35 -17.20 -3.30
C ASP A 53 -12.17 -16.31 -4.23
N GLU A 54 -13.47 -16.59 -4.39
CA GLU A 54 -14.38 -15.71 -5.12
C GLU A 54 -14.53 -14.35 -4.43
N ALA A 55 -14.63 -14.33 -3.11
CA ALA A 55 -14.76 -13.09 -2.36
C ALA A 55 -13.52 -12.20 -2.46
N THR A 56 -12.32 -12.74 -2.77
CA THR A 56 -11.12 -11.90 -3.01
C THR A 56 -11.33 -10.90 -4.15
N TRP A 57 -12.23 -11.18 -5.12
CA TRP A 57 -12.57 -10.23 -6.18
C TRP A 57 -13.15 -8.92 -5.66
N VAL A 58 -13.70 -8.89 -4.44
CA VAL A 58 -14.15 -7.65 -3.77
C VAL A 58 -12.97 -6.69 -3.53
N LEU A 59 -11.78 -7.22 -3.21
CA LEU A 59 -10.56 -6.43 -3.04
C LEU A 59 -9.91 -6.15 -4.39
N THR A 60 -9.71 -7.18 -5.21
CA THR A 60 -9.04 -7.09 -6.51
C THR A 60 -9.71 -6.08 -7.42
N SER A 61 -11.04 -6.11 -7.56
CA SER A 61 -11.79 -5.21 -8.43
C SER A 61 -11.64 -3.73 -8.02
N TYR A 62 -11.63 -3.45 -6.72
CA TYR A 62 -11.37 -2.12 -6.20
C TYR A 62 -9.94 -1.66 -6.52
N LEU A 63 -8.93 -2.50 -6.22
CA LEU A 63 -7.52 -2.17 -6.44
C LEU A 63 -7.21 -1.94 -7.92
N VAL A 64 -7.78 -2.74 -8.81
CA VAL A 64 -7.65 -2.58 -10.27
C VAL A 64 -8.24 -1.24 -10.71
N ALA A 65 -9.48 -0.95 -10.31
CA ALA A 65 -10.15 0.29 -10.68
C ALA A 65 -9.42 1.54 -10.14
N ASN A 66 -8.94 1.46 -8.89
CA ASN A 66 -8.14 2.50 -8.25
C ASN A 66 -6.82 2.73 -9.01
N ALA A 67 -6.09 1.65 -9.35
CA ALA A 67 -4.82 1.72 -10.06
C ALA A 67 -4.94 2.33 -11.47
N ILE A 68 -6.06 2.15 -12.16
CA ILE A 68 -6.33 2.73 -13.47
C ILE A 68 -6.49 4.26 -13.38
N ILE A 69 -7.25 4.74 -12.40
CA ILE A 69 -7.53 6.19 -12.24
C ILE A 69 -6.35 6.96 -11.65
N LEU A 70 -5.57 6.31 -10.81
CA LEU A 70 -4.49 6.95 -10.05
C LEU A 70 -3.51 7.74 -10.93
N PRO A 71 -2.95 7.21 -12.04
CA PRO A 71 -2.04 7.98 -12.90
C PRO A 71 -2.73 9.12 -13.64
N MET A 72 -4.04 9.03 -13.86
CA MET A 72 -4.84 10.04 -14.56
C MET A 72 -5.25 11.21 -13.66
N ALA A 73 -5.11 11.11 -12.34
CA ALA A 73 -5.59 12.11 -11.40
C ALA A 73 -5.04 13.52 -11.68
N GLY A 74 -3.79 13.65 -12.09
CA GLY A 74 -3.20 14.93 -12.47
C GLY A 74 -3.82 15.54 -13.74
N TRP A 75 -4.17 14.73 -14.73
CA TRP A 75 -4.87 15.16 -15.93
C TRP A 75 -6.32 15.54 -15.62
N LEU A 76 -7.03 14.70 -14.89
CA LEU A 76 -8.40 14.98 -14.43
C LEU A 76 -8.48 16.30 -13.65
N ALA A 77 -7.48 16.55 -12.77
CA ALA A 77 -7.40 17.80 -12.01
C ALA A 77 -7.22 19.04 -12.91
N ARG A 78 -6.49 18.94 -14.02
CA ARG A 78 -6.38 20.02 -15.00
C ARG A 78 -7.67 20.27 -15.79
N GLN A 79 -8.44 19.21 -16.06
CA GLN A 79 -9.71 19.34 -16.81
C GLN A 79 -10.85 19.89 -15.94
N PHE A 80 -11.03 19.34 -14.75
CA PHE A 80 -12.20 19.62 -13.90
C PHE A 80 -11.92 20.62 -12.78
N GLY A 81 -10.64 20.92 -12.49
CA GLY A 81 -10.21 21.64 -11.29
C GLY A 81 -9.99 20.69 -10.12
N ARG A 82 -9.06 21.03 -9.20
CA ARG A 82 -8.68 20.17 -8.08
C ARG A 82 -9.79 20.06 -7.03
N LYS A 83 -10.38 21.19 -6.64
CA LYS A 83 -11.47 21.22 -5.67
C LYS A 83 -12.64 20.37 -6.13
N ARG A 84 -13.11 20.58 -7.36
CA ARG A 84 -14.26 19.85 -7.89
C ARG A 84 -13.96 18.37 -8.04
N LEU A 85 -12.76 18.00 -8.51
CA LEU A 85 -12.35 16.61 -8.63
C LEU A 85 -12.29 15.94 -7.25
N LEU A 86 -11.67 16.59 -6.25
CA LEU A 86 -11.60 16.05 -4.88
C LEU A 86 -12.99 15.79 -4.32
N GLN A 87 -13.89 16.76 -4.47
CA GLN A 87 -15.27 16.64 -3.99
C GLN A 87 -16.04 15.54 -4.73
N ALA A 88 -16.00 15.53 -6.07
CA ALA A 88 -16.67 14.51 -6.87
C ALA A 88 -16.15 13.10 -6.55
N SER A 89 -14.83 12.95 -6.41
CA SER A 89 -14.21 11.69 -6.01
C SER A 89 -14.62 11.27 -4.61
N THR A 90 -14.63 12.18 -3.63
CA THR A 90 -15.05 11.86 -2.26
C THR A 90 -16.54 11.52 -2.17
N ILE A 91 -17.40 12.28 -2.86
CA ILE A 91 -18.85 12.00 -2.92
C ILE A 91 -19.08 10.64 -3.60
N GLY A 92 -18.49 10.44 -4.78
CA GLY A 92 -18.63 9.18 -5.53
C GLY A 92 -18.14 7.97 -4.75
N PHE A 93 -16.98 8.09 -4.07
CA PHE A 93 -16.44 7.05 -3.20
C PHE A 93 -17.40 6.72 -2.04
N THR A 94 -17.93 7.75 -1.37
CA THR A 94 -18.86 7.60 -0.23
C THR A 94 -20.18 6.95 -0.65
N LEU A 95 -20.74 7.38 -1.79
CA LEU A 95 -21.95 6.79 -2.35
C LEU A 95 -21.73 5.35 -2.78
N ALA A 96 -20.65 5.06 -3.50
CA ALA A 96 -20.30 3.70 -3.90
C ALA A 96 -20.05 2.80 -2.67
N SER A 97 -19.43 3.33 -1.61
CA SER A 97 -19.26 2.63 -0.35
C SER A 97 -20.62 2.29 0.30
N ALA A 98 -21.55 3.24 0.33
CA ALA A 98 -22.91 2.97 0.81
C ALA A 98 -23.57 1.85 -0.02
N LEU A 99 -23.46 1.88 -1.35
CA LEU A 99 -23.98 0.84 -2.23
C LEU A 99 -23.33 -0.53 -1.95
N CYS A 100 -22.02 -0.59 -1.66
CA CYS A 100 -21.35 -1.83 -1.25
C CYS A 100 -22.01 -2.42 0.00
N GLY A 101 -22.35 -1.59 0.99
CA GLY A 101 -23.06 -2.04 2.20
C GLY A 101 -24.48 -2.55 1.93
N PHE A 102 -25.14 -2.09 0.87
CA PHE A 102 -26.46 -2.58 0.43
C PHE A 102 -26.42 -3.77 -0.54
N ALA A 103 -25.23 -4.19 -0.99
CA ALA A 103 -25.10 -5.24 -1.99
C ALA A 103 -25.77 -6.56 -1.53
N PRO A 104 -26.69 -7.15 -2.33
CA PRO A 104 -27.38 -8.38 -1.99
C PRO A 104 -26.57 -9.65 -2.36
N ASN A 105 -25.63 -9.54 -3.30
CA ASN A 105 -24.84 -10.65 -3.82
C ASN A 105 -23.44 -10.22 -4.24
N LEU A 106 -22.56 -11.19 -4.49
CA LEU A 106 -21.16 -10.94 -4.85
C LEU A 106 -20.99 -10.13 -6.16
N PRO A 107 -21.69 -10.42 -7.28
CA PRO A 107 -21.53 -9.66 -8.52
C PRO A 107 -21.87 -8.17 -8.35
N MET A 108 -22.95 -7.83 -7.65
CA MET A 108 -23.29 -6.43 -7.36
C MET A 108 -22.25 -5.76 -6.46
N LEU A 109 -21.74 -6.48 -5.44
CA LEU A 109 -20.69 -5.97 -4.59
C LEU A 109 -19.42 -5.66 -5.39
N ILE A 110 -19.02 -6.54 -6.32
CA ILE A 110 -17.87 -6.32 -7.22
C ILE A 110 -18.10 -5.07 -8.10
N VAL A 111 -19.28 -4.91 -8.70
CA VAL A 111 -19.59 -3.71 -9.50
C VAL A 111 -19.50 -2.44 -8.67
N PHE A 112 -20.04 -2.43 -7.47
CA PHE A 112 -19.96 -1.26 -6.59
C PHE A 112 -18.53 -1.00 -6.11
N ARG A 113 -17.71 -2.04 -5.92
CA ARG A 113 -16.28 -1.92 -5.62
C ARG A 113 -15.49 -1.33 -6.79
N ILE A 114 -15.82 -1.67 -8.03
CA ILE A 114 -15.24 -1.02 -9.22
C ILE A 114 -15.57 0.48 -9.21
N LEU A 115 -16.83 0.84 -9.01
CA LEU A 115 -17.25 2.25 -8.93
C LEU A 115 -16.52 3.00 -7.80
N GLN A 116 -16.40 2.37 -6.63
CA GLN A 116 -15.69 2.93 -5.49
C GLN A 116 -14.20 3.13 -5.80
N GLY A 117 -13.54 2.16 -6.45
CA GLY A 117 -12.14 2.26 -6.87
C GLY A 117 -11.90 3.36 -7.90
N LEU A 118 -12.79 3.48 -8.91
CA LEU A 118 -12.74 4.57 -9.89
C LEU A 118 -12.83 5.95 -9.23
N CYS A 119 -13.66 6.10 -8.20
CA CYS A 119 -13.76 7.35 -7.45
C CYS A 119 -12.58 7.54 -6.49
N GLY A 120 -12.08 6.48 -5.86
CA GLY A 120 -11.00 6.52 -4.87
C GLY A 120 -9.63 6.85 -5.44
N GLY A 121 -9.32 6.36 -6.65
CA GLY A 121 -7.96 6.42 -7.21
C GLY A 121 -7.35 7.82 -7.35
N ALA A 122 -8.17 8.87 -7.39
CA ALA A 122 -7.68 10.25 -7.44
C ALA A 122 -7.41 10.86 -6.05
N LEU A 123 -7.93 10.28 -4.96
CA LEU A 123 -7.93 10.92 -3.64
C LEU A 123 -6.53 11.12 -3.07
N GLN A 124 -5.66 10.10 -3.10
CA GLN A 124 -4.30 10.20 -2.57
C GLN A 124 -3.43 11.20 -3.34
N PRO A 125 -3.25 11.07 -4.67
CA PRO A 125 -2.36 11.97 -5.40
C PRO A 125 -2.87 13.41 -5.40
N LEU A 126 -4.18 13.62 -5.41
CA LEU A 126 -4.80 14.93 -5.37
C LEU A 126 -4.59 15.61 -4.02
N SER A 127 -4.83 14.88 -2.93
CA SER A 127 -4.58 15.34 -1.57
C SER A 127 -3.12 15.72 -1.37
N GLN A 128 -2.19 14.89 -1.83
CA GLN A 128 -0.76 15.16 -1.75
C GLN A 128 -0.36 16.41 -2.55
N ALA A 129 -0.91 16.58 -3.77
CA ALA A 129 -0.62 17.74 -4.59
C ALA A 129 -1.14 19.04 -3.97
N ILE A 130 -2.40 19.05 -3.48
CA ILE A 130 -3.00 20.19 -2.80
C ILE A 130 -2.18 20.57 -1.57
N LEU A 131 -1.76 19.59 -0.79
CA LEU A 131 -0.98 19.79 0.42
C LEU A 131 0.38 20.43 0.13
N LEU A 132 1.15 19.86 -0.80
CA LEU A 132 2.48 20.38 -1.19
C LEU A 132 2.45 21.81 -1.72
N GLU A 133 1.33 22.24 -2.29
CA GLU A 133 1.16 23.59 -2.82
C GLU A 133 0.61 24.58 -1.80
N SER A 134 -0.15 24.09 -0.80
CA SER A 134 -0.71 24.93 0.27
C SER A 134 0.36 25.37 1.27
N PHE A 135 1.47 24.64 1.37
CA PHE A 135 2.55 24.94 2.29
C PHE A 135 3.77 25.57 1.58
N LYS A 136 4.46 26.47 2.30
CA LYS A 136 5.76 26.99 1.84
C LYS A 136 6.78 25.85 1.70
N PRO A 137 7.79 25.96 0.83
CA PRO A 137 8.80 24.91 0.64
C PRO A 137 9.44 24.44 1.94
N GLU A 138 9.67 25.35 2.90
CA GLU A 138 10.30 25.05 4.19
C GLU A 138 9.40 24.16 5.09
N ASP A 139 8.08 24.29 4.97
CA ASP A 139 7.09 23.58 5.80
C ASP A 139 6.50 22.33 5.13
N ARG A 140 6.86 22.06 3.87
CA ARG A 140 6.39 20.87 3.14
C ARG A 140 6.71 19.56 3.85
N GLY A 141 7.85 19.50 4.55
CA GLY A 141 8.23 18.33 5.35
C GLY A 141 7.25 18.06 6.48
N LYS A 142 6.82 19.10 7.20
CA LYS A 142 5.82 18.99 8.28
C LYS A 142 4.47 18.56 7.72
N ALA A 143 4.07 19.13 6.58
CA ALA A 143 2.83 18.79 5.88
C ALA A 143 2.83 17.33 5.42
N MET A 144 3.93 16.85 4.84
CA MET A 144 4.09 15.46 4.42
C MET A 144 4.14 14.49 5.61
N GLY A 145 4.74 14.90 6.72
CA GLY A 145 4.69 14.16 7.99
C GLY A 145 3.27 13.98 8.48
N PHE A 146 2.47 15.05 8.48
CA PHE A 146 1.07 15.00 8.89
C PHE A 146 0.22 14.12 7.94
N TRP A 147 0.39 14.27 6.63
CA TRP A 147 -0.32 13.44 5.64
C TRP A 147 0.08 11.96 5.73
N GLY A 148 1.37 11.70 5.92
CA GLY A 148 1.89 10.36 6.13
C GLY A 148 1.31 9.65 7.34
N LEU A 149 1.01 10.40 8.43
CA LEU A 149 0.31 9.85 9.59
C LEU A 149 -1.03 9.20 9.18
N GLY A 150 -1.84 9.88 8.37
CA GLY A 150 -3.11 9.33 7.90
C GLY A 150 -2.93 8.00 7.14
N ILE A 151 -1.93 7.94 6.25
CA ILE A 151 -1.63 6.75 5.45
C ILE A 151 -1.14 5.57 6.30
N VAL A 152 -0.36 5.83 7.36
CA VAL A 152 0.23 4.75 8.17
C VAL A 152 -0.70 4.31 9.31
N VAL A 153 -1.47 5.23 9.87
CA VAL A 153 -2.42 4.92 10.95
C VAL A 153 -3.64 4.14 10.44
N ALA A 154 -4.11 4.44 9.23
CA ALA A 154 -5.27 3.76 8.66
C ALA A 154 -5.09 2.23 8.55
N PRO A 155 -3.99 1.67 8.02
CA PRO A 155 -3.76 0.22 8.01
C PRO A 155 -3.65 -0.43 9.39
N VAL A 156 -3.25 0.32 10.40
CA VAL A 156 -3.18 -0.19 11.79
C VAL A 156 -4.56 -0.23 12.43
N LEU A 157 -5.37 0.80 12.19
CA LEU A 157 -6.75 0.86 12.71
C LEU A 157 -7.70 -0.08 11.95
N GLY A 158 -7.43 -0.33 10.66
CA GLY A 158 -8.30 -1.13 9.80
C GLY A 158 -8.67 -2.50 10.37
N PRO A 159 -7.72 -3.37 10.71
CA PRO A 159 -8.02 -4.68 11.30
C PRO A 159 -8.79 -4.61 12.62
N VAL A 160 -8.47 -3.64 13.48
CA VAL A 160 -9.15 -3.46 14.77
C VAL A 160 -10.60 -3.02 14.57
N LEU A 161 -10.82 -1.98 13.76
CA LEU A 161 -12.15 -1.47 13.46
C LEU A 161 -12.96 -2.47 12.62
N GLY A 162 -12.33 -3.10 11.63
CA GLY A 162 -12.97 -4.08 10.76
C GLY A 162 -13.44 -5.31 11.51
N GLY A 163 -12.58 -5.87 12.36
CA GLY A 163 -12.94 -6.99 13.23
C GLY A 163 -14.07 -6.62 14.20
N TRP A 164 -13.92 -5.51 14.93
CA TRP A 164 -14.96 -5.04 15.85
C TRP A 164 -16.31 -4.79 15.18
N LEU A 165 -16.33 -4.11 14.03
CA LEU A 165 -17.58 -3.82 13.30
C LEU A 165 -18.23 -5.11 12.78
N THR A 166 -17.42 -6.03 12.26
CA THR A 166 -17.90 -7.30 11.68
C THR A 166 -18.46 -8.23 12.75
N ASP A 167 -17.74 -8.36 13.87
CA ASP A 167 -18.13 -9.26 14.97
C ASP A 167 -19.30 -8.71 15.79
N SER A 168 -19.35 -7.37 16.03
CA SER A 168 -20.35 -6.76 16.89
C SER A 168 -21.65 -6.39 16.16
N TYR A 169 -21.58 -6.13 14.86
CA TYR A 169 -22.74 -5.69 14.08
C TYR A 169 -22.93 -6.52 12.81
N SER A 170 -22.17 -6.19 11.73
CA SER A 170 -22.21 -6.86 10.43
C SER A 170 -21.04 -6.37 9.58
N TRP A 171 -20.54 -7.21 8.66
CA TRP A 171 -19.57 -6.81 7.66
C TRP A 171 -20.00 -5.61 6.84
N ARG A 172 -21.28 -5.33 6.70
CA ARG A 172 -21.80 -4.15 5.97
C ARG A 172 -21.37 -2.84 6.57
N TRP A 173 -21.15 -2.78 7.88
CA TRP A 173 -20.70 -1.60 8.58
C TRP A 173 -19.28 -1.17 8.22
N VAL A 174 -18.46 -2.07 7.69
CA VAL A 174 -17.12 -1.71 7.20
C VAL A 174 -17.19 -0.74 6.01
N PHE A 175 -18.29 -0.73 5.28
CA PHE A 175 -18.56 0.23 4.22
C PHE A 175 -19.26 1.49 4.72
N TYR A 176 -20.18 1.35 5.68
CA TYR A 176 -20.94 2.50 6.21
C TYR A 176 -20.09 3.44 7.05
N ILE A 177 -18.97 2.99 7.64
CA ILE A 177 -18.01 3.84 8.37
C ILE A 177 -17.45 4.97 7.51
N ASN A 178 -17.40 4.79 6.19
CA ASN A 178 -16.94 5.79 5.24
C ASN A 178 -17.93 6.95 5.07
N ILE A 179 -19.21 6.78 5.39
CA ILE A 179 -20.25 7.79 5.19
C ILE A 179 -20.00 9.05 6.05
N PRO A 180 -19.88 8.94 7.39
CA PRO A 180 -19.63 10.14 8.22
C PRO A 180 -18.30 10.82 7.89
N ILE A 181 -17.24 10.03 7.60
CA ILE A 181 -15.93 10.58 7.24
C ILE A 181 -16.02 11.31 5.90
N GLY A 182 -16.69 10.71 4.91
CA GLY A 182 -16.88 11.29 3.58
C GLY A 182 -17.69 12.60 3.62
N ILE A 183 -18.79 12.64 4.37
CA ILE A 183 -19.58 13.85 4.55
C ILE A 183 -18.73 14.97 5.16
N LEU A 184 -18.01 14.68 6.24
CA LEU A 184 -17.12 15.65 6.88
C LEU A 184 -16.04 16.15 5.93
N SER A 185 -15.42 15.23 5.17
CA SER A 185 -14.38 15.54 4.19
C SER A 185 -14.91 16.45 3.07
N VAL A 186 -16.12 16.19 2.54
CA VAL A 186 -16.75 17.03 1.50
C VAL A 186 -17.03 18.43 2.04
N ILE A 187 -17.58 18.54 3.25
CA ILE A 187 -17.87 19.84 3.89
C ILE A 187 -16.57 20.63 4.07
N MET A 188 -15.54 20.00 4.64
CA MET A 188 -14.26 20.67 4.84
C MET A 188 -13.59 21.07 3.51
N ALA A 189 -13.64 20.19 2.50
CA ALA A 189 -13.12 20.52 1.17
C ALA A 189 -13.90 21.67 0.52
N GLN A 190 -15.22 21.74 0.71
CA GLN A 190 -16.04 22.85 0.21
C GLN A 190 -15.64 24.19 0.83
N LEU A 191 -15.38 24.21 2.12
CA LEU A 191 -15.11 25.44 2.86
C LEU A 191 -13.66 25.93 2.70
N TYR A 192 -12.70 25.02 2.65
CA TYR A 192 -11.29 25.35 2.85
C TYR A 192 -10.35 25.01 1.67
N VAL A 193 -10.79 24.21 0.68
CA VAL A 193 -9.99 23.92 -0.50
C VAL A 193 -10.36 24.88 -1.64
N PHE A 194 -9.36 25.49 -2.27
CA PHE A 194 -9.51 26.41 -3.39
C PHE A 194 -8.62 25.99 -4.56
N ASP A 195 -9.10 26.24 -5.78
CA ASP A 195 -8.30 26.02 -6.97
C ASP A 195 -7.25 27.15 -7.12
N PRO A 196 -5.98 26.81 -7.38
CA PRO A 196 -4.94 27.83 -7.55
C PRO A 196 -5.18 28.66 -8.82
N PRO A 197 -4.87 30.00 -8.81
CA PRO A 197 -5.13 30.91 -9.93
C PRO A 197 -4.43 30.54 -11.25
N TYR A 198 -3.28 29.82 -11.17
CA TYR A 198 -2.53 29.40 -12.35
C TYR A 198 -3.15 28.17 -13.06
N MET A 199 -4.10 27.49 -12.43
CA MET A 199 -4.86 26.42 -13.08
C MET A 199 -5.94 27.00 -14.00
N LYS A 200 -5.51 27.45 -15.19
CA LYS A 200 -6.45 27.75 -16.26
C LYS A 200 -7.06 26.45 -16.75
N ARG A 201 -8.39 26.30 -16.64
CA ARG A 201 -9.11 25.19 -17.26
C ARG A 201 -8.79 25.18 -18.74
N ARG A 202 -8.26 24.10 -19.25
CA ARG A 202 -8.16 23.88 -20.68
C ARG A 202 -9.54 23.47 -21.21
N ALA A 203 -10.33 24.45 -21.61
CA ALA A 203 -11.49 24.18 -22.44
C ALA A 203 -10.99 23.79 -23.83
N GLY A 204 -11.17 22.55 -24.25
CA GLY A 204 -10.96 22.14 -25.64
C GLY A 204 -9.85 21.11 -25.94
N GLY A 205 -9.21 20.51 -24.95
CA GLY A 205 -8.35 19.33 -25.20
C GLY A 205 -9.23 18.08 -25.38
N GLY A 206 -9.19 17.42 -26.53
CA GLY A 206 -9.90 16.15 -26.74
C GLY A 206 -9.47 15.10 -25.70
N ILE A 207 -10.42 14.27 -25.29
CA ILE A 207 -10.15 13.12 -24.41
C ILE A 207 -9.39 12.07 -25.22
N ASP A 208 -8.18 11.72 -24.82
CA ASP A 208 -7.44 10.60 -25.43
C ASP A 208 -7.99 9.24 -24.98
N ALA A 209 -9.13 8.85 -25.57
CA ALA A 209 -9.79 7.59 -25.25
C ALA A 209 -8.89 6.37 -25.50
N TRP A 210 -8.01 6.41 -26.51
CA TRP A 210 -7.06 5.33 -26.79
C TRP A 210 -5.98 5.21 -25.71
N GLY A 211 -5.42 6.34 -25.25
CA GLY A 211 -4.46 6.34 -24.15
C GLY A 211 -5.09 5.80 -22.87
N ILE A 212 -6.33 6.21 -22.55
CA ILE A 212 -7.08 5.69 -21.39
C ILE A 212 -7.31 4.18 -21.53
N GLY A 213 -7.73 3.70 -22.70
CA GLY A 213 -7.98 2.28 -22.95
C GLY A 213 -6.70 1.43 -22.78
N MET A 214 -5.58 1.87 -23.37
CA MET A 214 -4.28 1.18 -23.25
C MET A 214 -3.78 1.15 -21.80
N LEU A 215 -3.92 2.26 -21.07
CA LEU A 215 -3.59 2.35 -19.66
C LEU A 215 -4.46 1.41 -18.83
N ALA A 216 -5.78 1.42 -19.04
CA ALA A 216 -6.72 0.59 -18.30
C ALA A 216 -6.44 -0.91 -18.52
N VAL A 217 -6.20 -1.33 -19.78
CA VAL A 217 -5.85 -2.72 -20.09
C VAL A 217 -4.49 -3.08 -19.48
N GLY A 218 -3.47 -2.24 -19.64
CA GLY A 218 -2.12 -2.54 -19.17
C GLY A 218 -2.00 -2.59 -17.65
N ILE A 219 -2.49 -1.56 -16.96
CA ILE A 219 -2.46 -1.50 -15.49
C ILE A 219 -3.44 -2.51 -14.88
N GLY A 220 -4.64 -2.65 -15.46
CA GLY A 220 -5.64 -3.60 -14.98
C GLY A 220 -5.14 -5.03 -15.06
N ALA A 221 -4.58 -5.44 -16.21
CA ALA A 221 -3.98 -6.76 -16.38
C ALA A 221 -2.80 -6.98 -15.44
N LEU A 222 -1.92 -5.98 -15.26
CA LEU A 222 -0.80 -6.05 -14.31
C LEU A 222 -1.30 -6.29 -12.88
N GLN A 223 -2.29 -5.53 -12.45
CA GLN A 223 -2.80 -5.60 -11.08
C GLN A 223 -3.46 -6.96 -10.82
N ILE A 224 -4.28 -7.48 -11.75
CA ILE A 224 -4.89 -8.81 -11.63
C ILE A 224 -3.82 -9.90 -11.63
N MET A 225 -2.82 -9.80 -12.53
CA MET A 225 -1.72 -10.75 -12.60
C MET A 225 -0.93 -10.82 -11.29
N LEU A 226 -0.65 -9.67 -10.66
CA LEU A 226 0.06 -9.63 -9.39
C LEU A 226 -0.79 -10.16 -8.23
N ASP A 227 -2.09 -9.91 -8.24
CA ASP A 227 -3.00 -10.32 -7.18
C ASP A 227 -3.31 -11.83 -7.24
N LYS A 228 -3.55 -12.39 -8.44
CA LYS A 228 -3.92 -13.79 -8.65
C LYS A 228 -2.75 -14.71 -8.98
N GLY A 229 -1.59 -14.18 -9.34
CA GLY A 229 -0.47 -14.96 -9.82
C GLY A 229 -0.05 -16.11 -8.92
N GLN A 230 0.00 -15.89 -7.59
CA GLN A 230 0.36 -16.94 -6.64
C GLN A 230 -0.74 -18.00 -6.50
N GLN A 231 -2.01 -17.62 -6.58
CA GLN A 231 -3.15 -18.55 -6.46
C GLN A 231 -3.26 -19.47 -7.69
N ASP A 232 -2.95 -18.93 -8.87
CA ASP A 232 -3.08 -19.60 -10.16
C ASP A 232 -1.74 -20.15 -10.68
N ASP A 233 -0.77 -20.43 -9.81
CA ASP A 233 0.57 -20.98 -10.15
C ASP A 233 1.33 -20.23 -11.24
N TRP A 234 1.15 -18.89 -11.31
CA TRP A 234 1.87 -17.99 -12.22
C TRP A 234 1.75 -18.40 -13.68
N PHE A 235 2.87 -18.53 -14.37
CA PHE A 235 2.93 -18.81 -15.82
C PHE A 235 2.55 -20.26 -16.21
N GLU A 236 2.19 -21.12 -15.25
CA GLU A 236 1.56 -22.40 -15.53
C GLU A 236 0.07 -22.23 -15.91
N SER A 237 -0.55 -21.14 -15.44
CA SER A 237 -1.91 -20.77 -15.80
C SER A 237 -1.96 -19.97 -17.11
N GLN A 238 -2.76 -20.46 -18.06
CA GLN A 238 -3.02 -19.76 -19.32
C GLN A 238 -3.62 -18.37 -19.10
N PHE A 239 -4.43 -18.21 -18.05
CA PHE A 239 -5.02 -16.93 -17.68
C PHE A 239 -3.95 -15.89 -17.30
N ILE A 240 -2.99 -16.26 -16.46
CA ILE A 240 -1.89 -15.38 -16.06
C ILE A 240 -0.97 -15.05 -17.24
N VAL A 241 -0.73 -16.01 -18.15
CA VAL A 241 0.05 -15.75 -19.38
C VAL A 241 -0.63 -14.67 -20.24
N TRP A 242 -1.95 -14.77 -20.46
CA TRP A 242 -2.68 -13.73 -21.20
C TRP A 242 -2.66 -12.38 -20.51
N LEU A 243 -2.78 -12.34 -19.19
CA LEU A 243 -2.63 -11.10 -18.42
C LEU A 243 -1.22 -10.49 -18.56
N ALA A 244 -0.17 -11.32 -18.58
CA ALA A 244 1.19 -10.86 -18.82
C ALA A 244 1.36 -10.26 -20.22
N VAL A 245 0.82 -10.91 -21.25
CA VAL A 245 0.82 -10.38 -22.63
C VAL A 245 0.06 -9.06 -22.70
N LEU A 246 -1.14 -8.98 -22.14
CA LEU A 246 -1.94 -7.76 -22.11
C LEU A 246 -1.24 -6.63 -21.36
N THR A 247 -0.54 -6.94 -20.27
CA THR A 247 0.28 -5.98 -19.51
C THR A 247 1.39 -5.42 -20.38
N ILE A 248 2.19 -6.29 -21.00
CA ILE A 248 3.35 -5.88 -21.82
C ILE A 248 2.88 -5.06 -23.03
N VAL A 249 1.88 -5.56 -23.77
CA VAL A 249 1.37 -4.88 -24.96
C VAL A 249 0.68 -3.56 -24.58
N GLY A 250 -0.22 -3.59 -23.60
CA GLY A 250 -0.97 -2.41 -23.17
C GLY A 250 -0.08 -1.30 -22.62
N LEU A 251 0.85 -1.61 -21.71
CA LEU A 251 1.77 -0.61 -21.15
C LEU A 251 2.79 -0.11 -22.18
N SER A 252 3.33 -0.99 -23.04
CA SER A 252 4.25 -0.56 -24.11
C SER A 252 3.57 0.38 -25.09
N ALA A 253 2.37 0.02 -25.55
CA ALA A 253 1.56 0.86 -26.43
C ALA A 253 1.22 2.21 -25.77
N PHE A 254 0.82 2.19 -24.50
CA PHE A 254 0.56 3.39 -23.72
C PHE A 254 1.80 4.29 -23.62
N ILE A 255 2.95 3.75 -23.20
CA ILE A 255 4.20 4.52 -23.05
C ILE A 255 4.63 5.14 -24.39
N ILE A 256 4.62 4.37 -25.48
CA ILE A 256 4.98 4.86 -26.80
C ILE A 256 4.06 6.00 -27.22
N ARG A 257 2.75 5.87 -26.97
CA ARG A 257 1.77 6.90 -27.27
C ARG A 257 1.98 8.16 -26.46
N GLU A 258 2.13 8.06 -25.12
CA GLU A 258 2.33 9.19 -24.21
C GLU A 258 3.62 9.99 -24.50
N LEU A 259 4.66 9.33 -25.02
CA LEU A 259 5.88 9.99 -25.43
C LEU A 259 5.76 10.76 -26.74
N ARG A 260 4.81 10.37 -27.64
CA ARG A 260 4.60 10.97 -28.96
C ARG A 260 3.57 12.10 -28.95
N ILE A 261 2.58 12.04 -28.09
CA ILE A 261 1.49 13.02 -28.02
C ILE A 261 1.98 14.33 -27.38
N GLU A 262 1.53 15.47 -27.91
CA GLU A 262 1.84 16.80 -27.36
C GLU A 262 1.17 17.04 -26.00
N HIS A 263 -0.02 16.50 -25.81
CA HIS A 263 -0.82 16.68 -24.60
C HIS A 263 -1.13 15.34 -23.94
N PRO A 264 -0.12 14.71 -23.29
CA PRO A 264 -0.27 13.41 -22.70
C PRO A 264 -1.21 13.44 -21.48
N ILE A 265 -1.94 12.32 -21.26
CA ILE A 265 -2.72 12.10 -20.03
C ILE A 265 -1.74 11.99 -18.86
N VAL A 266 -0.68 11.22 -19.04
CA VAL A 266 0.38 11.02 -18.06
C VAL A 266 1.69 11.55 -18.60
N ASN A 267 2.14 12.67 -18.11
CA ASN A 267 3.39 13.27 -18.58
C ASN A 267 4.61 12.53 -18.04
N LEU A 268 5.08 11.53 -18.79
CA LEU A 268 6.27 10.75 -18.45
C LEU A 268 7.58 11.54 -18.48
N ARG A 269 7.56 12.75 -19.07
CA ARG A 269 8.76 13.61 -19.17
C ARG A 269 9.24 14.10 -17.79
N VAL A 270 8.42 14.00 -16.74
CA VAL A 270 8.85 14.30 -15.35
C VAL A 270 10.00 13.40 -14.88
N PHE A 271 10.15 12.18 -15.44
CA PHE A 271 11.26 11.28 -15.15
C PHE A 271 12.64 11.76 -15.67
N LYS A 272 12.68 12.81 -16.51
CA LYS A 272 13.95 13.44 -16.89
C LYS A 272 14.65 14.10 -15.70
N GLU A 273 13.90 14.52 -14.67
CA GLU A 273 14.48 15.01 -13.42
C GLU A 273 15.03 13.84 -12.62
N ARG A 274 16.35 13.76 -12.50
CA ARG A 274 17.06 12.63 -11.85
C ARG A 274 16.63 12.43 -10.40
N THR A 275 16.43 13.51 -9.65
CA THR A 275 16.02 13.43 -8.24
C THR A 275 14.63 12.83 -8.11
N TYR A 276 13.71 13.22 -9.00
CA TYR A 276 12.37 12.65 -9.06
C TYR A 276 12.41 11.16 -9.43
N ALA A 277 13.10 10.80 -10.51
CA ALA A 277 13.20 9.41 -10.98
C ALA A 277 13.78 8.48 -9.90
N THR A 278 14.89 8.89 -9.25
CA THR A 278 15.49 8.13 -8.15
C THR A 278 14.55 8.04 -6.96
N GLY A 279 13.86 9.13 -6.60
CA GLY A 279 12.91 9.16 -5.51
C GLY A 279 11.72 8.25 -5.74
N VAL A 280 11.18 8.23 -6.96
CA VAL A 280 10.09 7.31 -7.36
C VAL A 280 10.55 5.85 -7.30
N PHE A 281 11.75 5.54 -7.79
CA PHE A 281 12.31 4.19 -7.71
C PHE A 281 12.45 3.73 -6.24
N LEU A 282 13.04 4.57 -5.39
CA LEU A 282 13.17 4.28 -3.95
C LEU A 282 11.80 4.09 -3.28
N MET A 283 10.80 4.88 -3.70
CA MET A 283 9.44 4.77 -3.18
C MET A 283 8.75 3.47 -3.64
N THR A 284 9.03 3.01 -4.88
CA THR A 284 8.56 1.72 -5.39
C THR A 284 9.12 0.57 -4.57
N VAL A 285 10.42 0.61 -4.28
CA VAL A 285 11.07 -0.41 -3.43
C VAL A 285 10.59 -0.33 -1.98
N LEU A 286 10.39 0.87 -1.45
CA LEU A 286 9.77 1.04 -0.13
C LEU A 286 8.37 0.40 -0.10
N GLY A 287 7.57 0.64 -1.15
CA GLY A 287 6.27 -0.02 -1.31
C GLY A 287 6.39 -1.54 -1.29
N PHE A 288 7.32 -2.10 -2.08
CA PHE A 288 7.58 -3.54 -2.13
C PHE A 288 7.89 -4.13 -0.74
N VAL A 289 8.87 -3.58 -0.04
CA VAL A 289 9.29 -4.11 1.27
C VAL A 289 8.25 -3.88 2.35
N LEU A 290 7.62 -2.69 2.35
CA LEU A 290 6.59 -2.34 3.33
C LEU A 290 5.40 -3.28 3.25
N TYR A 291 4.77 -3.37 2.08
CA TYR A 291 3.55 -4.18 1.92
C TYR A 291 3.86 -5.68 1.97
N GLY A 292 5.02 -6.11 1.44
CA GLY A 292 5.48 -7.50 1.58
C GLY A 292 5.65 -7.91 3.05
N SER A 293 6.28 -7.06 3.87
CA SER A 293 6.46 -7.34 5.30
C SER A 293 5.15 -7.26 6.11
N LEU A 294 4.18 -6.44 5.65
CA LEU A 294 2.87 -6.33 6.29
C LEU A 294 2.03 -7.60 6.16
N VAL A 295 2.22 -8.37 5.09
CA VAL A 295 1.51 -9.63 4.88
C VAL A 295 2.16 -10.77 5.66
N LEU A 296 3.49 -10.83 5.70
CA LEU A 296 4.22 -11.93 6.33
C LEU A 296 3.97 -12.05 7.82
N LEU A 297 4.07 -10.95 8.56
CA LEU A 297 4.06 -11.01 10.02
C LEU A 297 2.73 -11.49 10.60
N PRO A 298 1.55 -11.02 10.14
CA PRO A 298 0.27 -11.58 10.58
C PRO A 298 0.13 -13.07 10.28
N ILE A 299 0.57 -13.52 9.10
CA ILE A 299 0.56 -14.94 8.73
C ILE A 299 1.40 -15.73 9.74
N TRP A 300 2.62 -15.27 10.03
CA TRP A 300 3.51 -15.91 10.99
C TRP A 300 2.88 -16.01 12.40
N LEU A 301 2.28 -14.92 12.90
CA LEU A 301 1.63 -14.89 14.20
C LEU A 301 0.43 -15.85 14.28
N GLN A 302 -0.38 -15.92 13.22
CA GLN A 302 -1.58 -16.75 13.20
C GLN A 302 -1.26 -18.22 12.93
N THR A 303 -0.35 -18.53 11.99
CA THR A 303 -0.07 -19.92 11.58
C THR A 303 0.90 -20.64 12.51
N LEU A 304 1.92 -19.97 13.04
CA LEU A 304 2.94 -20.58 13.90
C LEU A 304 2.67 -20.40 15.39
N LEU A 305 2.24 -19.19 15.79
CA LEU A 305 1.97 -18.90 17.21
C LEU A 305 0.51 -19.10 17.59
N GLY A 306 -0.39 -19.33 16.63
CA GLY A 306 -1.81 -19.57 16.89
C GLY A 306 -2.54 -18.32 17.41
N TYR A 307 -2.04 -17.11 17.16
CA TYR A 307 -2.67 -15.88 17.63
C TYR A 307 -4.03 -15.69 16.93
N PRO A 308 -5.10 -15.37 17.65
CA PRO A 308 -6.32 -14.86 17.06
C PRO A 308 -6.06 -13.60 16.24
N SER A 309 -6.86 -13.35 15.20
CA SER A 309 -6.69 -12.22 14.27
C SER A 309 -6.60 -10.87 14.98
N LEU A 310 -7.38 -10.66 16.04
CA LEU A 310 -7.32 -9.44 16.85
C LEU A 310 -5.96 -9.28 17.55
N GLN A 311 -5.42 -10.35 18.14
CA GLN A 311 -4.13 -10.31 18.82
C GLN A 311 -2.99 -10.10 17.83
N ALA A 312 -3.06 -10.71 16.65
CA ALA A 312 -2.11 -10.47 15.56
C ALA A 312 -2.16 -8.99 15.10
N GLY A 313 -3.35 -8.40 15.01
CA GLY A 313 -3.51 -6.97 14.73
C GLY A 313 -2.90 -6.06 15.81
N ILE A 314 -3.12 -6.37 17.08
CA ILE A 314 -2.52 -5.64 18.22
C ILE A 314 -0.99 -5.74 18.19
N ALA A 315 -0.44 -6.90 17.82
CA ALA A 315 1.01 -7.09 17.69
C ALA A 315 1.64 -6.23 16.59
N LEU A 316 0.86 -5.76 15.60
CA LEU A 316 1.29 -4.83 14.56
C LEU A 316 1.18 -3.35 14.96
N ALA A 317 0.40 -3.02 15.99
CA ALA A 317 0.15 -1.64 16.42
C ALA A 317 1.42 -0.83 16.77
N PRO A 318 2.49 -1.41 17.36
CA PRO A 318 3.72 -0.69 17.66
C PRO A 318 4.38 -0.03 16.44
N ARG A 319 4.23 -0.61 15.23
CA ARG A 319 4.69 0.00 13.97
C ARG A 319 3.98 1.34 13.70
N GLY A 320 2.67 1.36 13.90
CA GLY A 320 1.88 2.59 13.79
C GLY A 320 2.32 3.64 14.81
N LEU A 321 2.53 3.24 16.07
CA LEU A 321 3.01 4.12 17.14
C LEU A 321 4.38 4.71 16.81
N GLY A 322 5.33 3.89 16.36
CA GLY A 322 6.66 4.33 15.94
C GLY A 322 6.60 5.37 14.81
N SER A 323 5.77 5.12 13.80
CA SER A 323 5.55 6.07 12.70
C SER A 323 4.87 7.34 13.18
N MET A 324 3.87 7.24 14.04
CA MET A 324 3.10 8.37 14.57
C MET A 324 3.99 9.34 15.36
N LEU A 325 4.92 8.83 16.13
CA LEU A 325 5.87 9.66 16.88
C LEU A 325 6.98 10.22 15.97
N ALA A 326 7.49 9.42 15.04
CA ALA A 326 8.63 9.82 14.22
C ALA A 326 8.27 10.77 13.07
N MET A 327 7.07 10.67 12.46
CA MET A 327 6.69 11.49 11.30
C MET A 327 6.69 12.99 11.57
N PRO A 328 6.09 13.51 12.65
CA PRO A 328 6.16 14.94 12.97
C PRO A 328 7.58 15.39 13.24
N PHE A 329 8.38 14.55 13.93
CA PHE A 329 9.78 14.83 14.22
C PHE A 329 10.58 14.93 12.92
N VAL A 330 10.53 13.94 12.05
CA VAL A 330 11.23 13.96 10.76
C VAL A 330 10.76 15.15 9.91
N GLY A 331 9.45 15.41 9.86
CA GLY A 331 8.87 16.54 9.13
C GLY A 331 9.37 17.90 9.63
N ALA A 332 9.57 18.06 10.95
CA ALA A 332 10.09 19.29 11.53
C ALA A 332 11.59 19.50 11.27
N PHE A 333 12.36 18.42 11.22
CA PHE A 333 13.82 18.47 11.14
C PHE A 333 14.38 18.32 9.72
N ILE A 334 13.57 17.87 8.73
CA ILE A 334 14.02 17.65 7.34
C ILE A 334 14.56 18.92 6.67
N GLY A 335 14.09 20.11 7.07
CA GLY A 335 14.60 21.40 6.57
C GLY A 335 15.94 21.81 7.17
N ARG A 336 16.34 21.22 8.32
CA ARG A 336 17.57 21.55 9.04
C ARG A 336 18.73 20.59 8.75
N PHE A 337 18.41 19.34 8.48
CA PHE A 337 19.37 18.28 8.21
C PHE A 337 19.29 17.82 6.76
N ASP A 338 20.39 17.26 6.23
CA ASP A 338 20.39 16.65 4.91
C ASP A 338 19.44 15.45 4.88
N ALA A 339 18.40 15.55 4.08
CA ALA A 339 17.38 14.52 3.97
C ALA A 339 17.91 13.14 3.54
N ARG A 340 19.09 13.08 2.90
CA ARG A 340 19.78 11.82 2.59
C ARG A 340 20.20 11.06 3.84
N LYS A 341 20.53 11.77 4.93
CA LYS A 341 20.87 11.14 6.20
C LYS A 341 19.65 10.44 6.79
N PHE A 342 18.47 11.07 6.73
CA PHE A 342 17.22 10.42 7.14
C PHE A 342 16.94 9.18 6.31
N LEU A 343 17.10 9.25 4.98
CA LEU A 343 16.90 8.11 4.09
C LEU A 343 17.86 6.96 4.41
N ALA A 344 19.15 7.25 4.55
CA ALA A 344 20.16 6.23 4.87
C ALA A 344 19.90 5.59 6.23
N THR A 345 19.59 6.40 7.26
CA THR A 345 19.26 5.92 8.59
C THR A 345 17.97 5.09 8.57
N GLY A 346 16.94 5.54 7.83
CA GLY A 346 15.68 4.81 7.68
C GLY A 346 15.87 3.45 6.99
N LEU A 347 16.65 3.37 5.90
CA LEU A 347 16.96 2.10 5.24
C LEU A 347 17.77 1.17 6.16
N PHE A 348 18.76 1.71 6.87
CA PHE A 348 19.56 0.93 7.80
C PHE A 348 18.72 0.38 8.97
N LEU A 349 17.93 1.22 9.62
CA LEU A 349 17.04 0.78 10.71
C LEU A 349 15.97 -0.20 10.21
N GLY A 350 15.40 0.05 9.03
CA GLY A 350 14.44 -0.86 8.41
C GLY A 350 15.06 -2.23 8.10
N SER A 351 16.28 -2.25 7.56
CA SER A 351 17.03 -3.48 7.36
C SER A 351 17.34 -4.21 8.67
N LEU A 352 17.80 -3.48 9.68
CA LEU A 352 18.13 -4.06 10.99
C LEU A 352 16.88 -4.71 11.64
N THR A 353 15.73 -4.08 11.54
CA THR A 353 14.48 -4.63 12.09
C THR A 353 14.02 -5.88 11.35
N LEU A 354 14.10 -5.89 10.01
CA LEU A 354 13.81 -7.08 9.20
C LEU A 354 14.78 -8.22 9.51
N TRP A 355 16.05 -7.90 9.70
CA TRP A 355 17.04 -8.86 10.17
C TRP A 355 16.71 -9.43 11.55
N ARG A 356 16.25 -8.58 12.50
CA ARG A 356 15.79 -9.05 13.82
C ARG A 356 14.57 -9.97 13.70
N PHE A 357 13.63 -9.70 12.81
CA PHE A 357 12.51 -10.63 12.56
C PHE A 357 12.98 -11.99 12.02
N SER A 358 14.05 -12.04 11.24
CA SER A 358 14.61 -13.31 10.78
C SER A 358 15.30 -14.13 11.89
N GLN A 359 15.50 -13.57 13.07
CA GLN A 359 16.11 -14.26 14.21
C GLN A 359 15.09 -14.68 15.27
N LEU A 360 13.80 -14.39 15.05
CA LEU A 360 12.74 -14.80 15.95
C LEU A 360 12.54 -16.33 15.84
N ASN A 361 12.11 -16.93 16.94
CA ASN A 361 11.73 -18.33 17.03
C ASN A 361 10.26 -18.46 17.44
N ALA A 362 9.77 -19.67 17.69
CA ALA A 362 8.39 -19.91 18.10
C ALA A 362 8.09 -19.54 19.57
N ASP A 363 9.12 -19.24 20.36
CA ASP A 363 9.00 -18.96 21.81
C ASP A 363 9.08 -17.47 22.12
N VAL A 364 8.80 -16.59 21.13
CA VAL A 364 8.86 -15.14 21.30
C VAL A 364 7.73 -14.60 22.16
N GLY A 365 8.08 -13.67 23.04
CA GLY A 365 7.11 -12.88 23.80
C GLY A 365 6.66 -11.63 23.04
N TYR A 366 5.62 -10.98 23.57
CA TYR A 366 5.10 -9.72 22.99
C TYR A 366 6.16 -8.63 22.83
N TRP A 367 7.08 -8.48 23.79
CA TRP A 367 8.12 -7.45 23.76
C TRP A 367 9.21 -7.68 22.73
N ASP A 368 9.43 -8.96 22.32
CA ASP A 368 10.36 -9.30 21.23
C ASP A 368 9.82 -8.84 19.87
N LEU A 369 8.49 -8.71 19.75
CA LEU A 369 7.81 -8.19 18.57
C LEU A 369 7.66 -6.67 18.63
N PHE A 370 7.38 -6.13 19.83
CA PHE A 370 7.09 -4.71 20.04
C PHE A 370 8.22 -3.81 19.55
N TRP A 371 9.44 -4.01 20.03
CA TRP A 371 10.55 -3.12 19.74
C TRP A 371 10.97 -3.13 18.26
N PRO A 372 11.14 -4.27 17.58
CA PRO A 372 11.40 -4.28 16.14
C PRO A 372 10.29 -3.60 15.32
N GLN A 373 9.02 -3.81 15.67
CA GLN A 373 7.90 -3.13 15.01
C GLN A 373 7.93 -1.63 15.22
N PHE A 374 8.15 -1.18 16.45
CA PHE A 374 8.24 0.25 16.79
C PHE A 374 9.36 0.94 16.00
N VAL A 375 10.56 0.36 16.01
CA VAL A 375 11.71 0.88 15.26
C VAL A 375 11.47 0.83 13.76
N GLN A 376 10.78 -0.19 13.24
CA GLN A 376 10.39 -0.27 11.83
C GLN A 376 9.42 0.85 11.45
N GLY A 377 8.50 1.20 12.34
CA GLY A 377 7.63 2.37 12.18
C GLY A 377 8.41 3.69 12.10
N MET A 378 9.41 3.86 12.97
CA MET A 378 10.30 5.02 12.90
C MET A 378 11.10 5.06 11.59
N ALA A 379 11.62 3.91 11.16
CA ALA A 379 12.32 3.78 9.88
C ALA A 379 11.42 4.18 8.70
N LEU A 380 10.17 3.76 8.71
CA LEU A 380 9.18 4.12 7.70
C LEU A 380 8.97 5.64 7.62
N ALA A 381 8.87 6.33 8.76
CA ALA A 381 8.77 7.78 8.81
C ALA A 381 10.00 8.47 8.20
N MET A 382 11.20 7.95 8.53
CA MET A 382 12.48 8.45 8.00
C MET A 382 12.65 8.20 6.50
N LEU A 383 11.89 7.31 5.90
CA LEU A 383 11.88 7.05 4.46
C LEU A 383 10.78 7.84 3.76
N PHE A 384 9.55 7.73 4.24
CA PHE A 384 8.37 8.26 3.55
C PHE A 384 8.39 9.79 3.44
N VAL A 385 8.66 10.50 4.55
CA VAL A 385 8.62 11.97 4.59
C VAL A 385 9.70 12.59 3.71
N PRO A 386 10.99 12.19 3.80
CA PRO A 386 12.02 12.72 2.92
C PRO A 386 11.81 12.37 1.46
N LEU A 387 11.45 11.12 1.12
CA LEU A 387 11.20 10.72 -0.27
C LEU A 387 10.09 11.56 -0.90
N SER A 388 8.96 11.71 -0.20
CA SER A 388 7.83 12.51 -0.68
C SER A 388 8.21 13.98 -0.88
N THR A 389 9.02 14.55 0.02
CA THR A 389 9.39 15.96 -0.01
C THR A 389 10.45 16.26 -1.08
N ILE A 390 11.54 15.46 -1.12
CA ILE A 390 12.68 15.74 -2.00
C ILE A 390 12.32 15.45 -3.45
N SER A 391 11.61 14.34 -3.70
CA SER A 391 11.22 13.96 -5.06
C SER A 391 10.38 15.04 -5.74
N MET A 392 9.55 15.74 -4.97
CA MET A 392 8.65 16.79 -5.48
C MET A 392 9.28 18.19 -5.50
N ASN A 393 10.45 18.39 -4.87
CA ASN A 393 11.00 19.74 -4.66
C ASN A 393 11.40 20.48 -5.96
N ARG A 394 11.77 19.75 -7.01
CA ARG A 394 12.18 20.30 -8.32
C ARG A 394 11.09 20.24 -9.38
N ILE A 395 9.91 19.76 -9.01
CA ILE A 395 8.79 19.66 -9.93
C ILE A 395 8.05 21.00 -9.97
N SER A 396 7.74 21.46 -11.18
CA SER A 396 6.95 22.67 -11.36
C SER A 396 5.53 22.51 -10.83
N LYS A 397 4.93 23.62 -10.40
CA LYS A 397 3.56 23.61 -9.84
C LYS A 397 2.54 23.03 -10.81
N GLU A 398 2.70 23.30 -12.14
CA GLU A 398 1.80 22.77 -13.17
C GLU A 398 1.89 21.24 -13.29
N ASN A 399 3.08 20.66 -13.06
CA ASN A 399 3.30 19.22 -13.15
C ASN A 399 3.15 18.49 -11.81
N MET A 400 2.89 19.20 -10.71
CA MET A 400 2.80 18.60 -9.37
C MET A 400 1.76 17.50 -9.29
N GLY A 401 0.55 17.71 -9.83
CA GLY A 401 -0.50 16.70 -9.83
C GLY A 401 -0.11 15.45 -10.63
N ASN A 402 0.58 15.60 -11.75
CA ASN A 402 1.07 14.44 -12.52
C ASN A 402 2.20 13.69 -11.79
N ALA A 403 3.13 14.43 -11.18
CA ALA A 403 4.21 13.84 -10.43
C ALA A 403 3.70 13.07 -9.19
N THR A 404 2.76 13.62 -8.43
CA THR A 404 2.17 12.92 -7.28
C THR A 404 1.38 11.69 -7.72
N SER A 405 0.68 11.75 -8.86
CA SER A 405 -0.03 10.60 -9.43
C SER A 405 0.92 9.44 -9.76
N LEU A 406 2.00 9.71 -10.50
CA LEU A 406 3.00 8.70 -10.85
C LEU A 406 3.77 8.17 -9.63
N PHE A 407 4.09 9.04 -8.67
CA PHE A 407 4.75 8.65 -7.42
C PHE A 407 3.91 7.66 -6.61
N ASN A 408 2.61 7.93 -6.47
CA ASN A 408 1.69 7.04 -5.76
C ASN A 408 1.39 5.76 -6.55
N LEU A 409 1.25 5.85 -7.89
CA LEU A 409 1.08 4.69 -8.75
C LEU A 409 2.23 3.69 -8.58
N LEU A 410 3.47 4.16 -8.72
CA LEU A 410 4.63 3.29 -8.66
C LEU A 410 4.88 2.75 -7.24
N ARG A 411 4.53 3.52 -6.19
CA ARG A 411 4.48 2.99 -4.83
C ARG A 411 3.47 1.85 -4.70
N ASN A 412 2.26 2.00 -5.24
CA ASN A 412 1.21 0.99 -5.16
C ASN A 412 1.56 -0.26 -5.98
N ILE A 413 2.09 -0.09 -7.20
CA ILE A 413 2.60 -1.21 -8.02
C ILE A 413 3.73 -1.92 -7.26
N GLY A 414 4.68 -1.18 -6.67
CA GLY A 414 5.72 -1.74 -5.83
C GLY A 414 5.14 -2.55 -4.67
N GLY A 415 4.08 -2.05 -4.04
CA GLY A 415 3.35 -2.76 -2.99
C GLY A 415 2.73 -4.07 -3.47
N SER A 416 2.01 -4.05 -4.59
CA SER A 416 1.42 -5.26 -5.18
C SER A 416 2.49 -6.27 -5.59
N MET A 417 3.59 -5.82 -6.19
CA MET A 417 4.75 -6.68 -6.49
C MET A 417 5.38 -7.25 -5.21
N GLY A 418 5.40 -6.47 -4.12
CA GLY A 418 5.93 -6.90 -2.83
C GLY A 418 5.08 -7.99 -2.21
N ILE A 419 3.76 -7.82 -2.19
CA ILE A 419 2.82 -8.84 -1.70
C ILE A 419 2.95 -10.12 -2.52
N ALA A 420 2.85 -10.01 -3.85
CA ALA A 420 2.93 -11.15 -4.76
C ALA A 420 4.29 -11.88 -4.68
N GLY A 421 5.40 -11.12 -4.73
CA GLY A 421 6.75 -11.68 -4.68
C GLY A 421 7.06 -12.36 -3.35
N VAL A 422 6.69 -11.73 -2.24
CA VAL A 422 6.89 -12.26 -0.90
C VAL A 422 6.03 -13.51 -0.67
N ALA A 423 4.74 -13.50 -1.05
CA ALA A 423 3.87 -14.66 -0.94
C ALA A 423 4.39 -15.85 -1.77
N THR A 424 4.81 -15.59 -3.02
CA THR A 424 5.39 -16.63 -3.90
C THR A 424 6.68 -17.19 -3.34
N MET A 425 7.59 -16.33 -2.90
CA MET A 425 8.86 -16.78 -2.33
C MET A 425 8.64 -17.58 -1.06
N PHE A 426 7.75 -17.14 -0.20
CA PHE A 426 7.37 -17.84 1.02
C PHE A 426 6.84 -19.24 0.70
N ALA A 427 5.86 -19.37 -0.20
CA ALA A 427 5.27 -20.66 -0.59
C ALA A 427 6.31 -21.61 -1.19
N ARG A 428 7.16 -21.12 -2.11
CA ARG A 428 8.24 -21.93 -2.71
C ARG A 428 9.29 -22.37 -1.69
N ARG A 429 9.71 -21.48 -0.79
CA ARG A 429 10.66 -21.81 0.28
C ARG A 429 10.07 -22.81 1.27
N GLN A 430 8.80 -22.63 1.66
CA GLN A 430 8.09 -23.58 2.51
C GLN A 430 8.08 -24.98 1.87
N GLN A 431 7.74 -25.09 0.58
CA GLN A 431 7.74 -26.35 -0.15
C GLN A 431 9.13 -26.99 -0.19
N THR A 432 10.17 -26.19 -0.51
CA THR A 432 11.56 -26.66 -0.54
C THR A 432 12.00 -27.18 0.83
N PHE A 433 11.74 -26.44 1.90
CA PHE A 433 12.10 -26.87 3.25
C PHE A 433 11.27 -28.07 3.71
N THR A 434 9.99 -28.15 3.37
CA THR A 434 9.16 -29.33 3.65
C THR A 434 9.77 -30.56 2.99
N ASN A 435 10.14 -30.50 1.72
CA ASN A 435 10.76 -31.62 1.00
C ASN A 435 12.12 -32.00 1.61
N THR A 436 12.95 -31.00 1.91
CA THR A 436 14.28 -31.24 2.49
C THR A 436 14.19 -31.86 3.88
N LEU A 437 13.34 -31.33 4.74
CA LEU A 437 13.17 -31.83 6.11
C LEU A 437 12.51 -33.24 6.12
N SER A 438 11.48 -33.45 5.28
CA SER A 438 10.82 -34.73 5.14
C SER A 438 11.77 -35.85 4.72
N ALA A 439 12.74 -35.56 3.87
CA ALA A 439 13.76 -36.52 3.44
C ALA A 439 14.62 -37.05 4.61
N HIS A 440 14.75 -36.29 5.69
CA HIS A 440 15.48 -36.69 6.90
C HIS A 440 14.61 -37.43 7.94
N VAL A 441 13.28 -37.39 7.78
CA VAL A 441 12.31 -38.08 8.66
C VAL A 441 12.02 -39.45 8.08
N THR A 442 12.99 -40.38 8.25
CA THR A 442 12.86 -41.74 7.75
C THR A 442 12.49 -42.71 8.88
N PRO A 443 11.80 -43.83 8.58
CA PRO A 443 11.51 -44.87 9.57
C PRO A 443 12.76 -45.51 10.22
N TYR A 444 13.90 -45.35 9.56
CA TYR A 444 15.18 -45.93 10.02
C TYR A 444 15.95 -44.97 10.94
N SER A 445 15.59 -43.72 11.02
CA SER A 445 16.22 -42.75 11.91
C SER A 445 15.81 -42.98 13.37
N ALA A 446 16.80 -43.17 14.26
CA ALA A 446 16.55 -43.36 15.70
C ALA A 446 15.81 -42.18 16.35
N GLY A 447 15.98 -40.96 15.82
CA GLY A 447 15.23 -39.77 16.25
C GLY A 447 13.78 -39.87 15.87
N THR A 448 13.47 -40.23 14.62
CA THR A 448 12.09 -40.40 14.10
C THR A 448 11.36 -41.49 14.88
N GLN A 449 12.02 -42.64 15.12
CA GLN A 449 11.45 -43.76 15.88
C GLN A 449 11.08 -43.32 17.32
N ARG A 450 12.02 -42.70 18.03
CA ARG A 450 11.77 -42.19 19.40
C ARG A 450 10.60 -41.23 19.44
N MET A 451 10.55 -40.26 18.52
CA MET A 451 9.49 -39.27 18.45
C MET A 451 8.15 -39.93 18.07
N SER A 452 8.14 -40.85 17.09
CA SER A 452 6.95 -41.60 16.69
C SER A 452 6.38 -42.43 17.83
N HIS A 453 7.23 -43.19 18.55
CA HIS A 453 6.80 -43.96 19.72
C HIS A 453 6.28 -43.07 20.87
N GLY A 454 6.94 -41.89 21.11
CA GLY A 454 6.45 -40.95 22.11
C GLY A 454 5.08 -40.40 21.76
N LEU A 455 4.85 -40.01 20.50
CA LEU A 455 3.54 -39.55 20.04
C LEU A 455 2.49 -40.67 20.08
N GLN A 456 2.82 -41.91 19.69
CA GLN A 456 1.93 -43.06 19.78
C GLN A 456 1.51 -43.33 21.23
N SER A 457 2.48 -43.31 22.16
CA SER A 457 2.18 -43.48 23.60
C SER A 457 1.27 -42.38 24.13
N MET A 458 1.50 -41.12 23.73
CA MET A 458 0.69 -39.97 24.10
C MET A 458 -0.76 -40.12 23.59
N PHE A 459 -0.95 -40.47 22.32
CA PHE A 459 -2.30 -40.66 21.76
C PHE A 459 -2.99 -41.92 22.30
N GLY A 460 -2.25 -43.00 22.58
CA GLY A 460 -2.76 -44.19 23.25
C GLY A 460 -3.26 -43.88 24.66
N ALA A 461 -2.53 -43.08 25.45
CA ALA A 461 -2.96 -42.60 26.75
C ALA A 461 -4.22 -41.72 26.70
N GLN A 462 -4.50 -41.08 25.56
CA GLN A 462 -5.72 -40.32 25.29
C GLN A 462 -6.90 -41.20 24.81
N GLY A 463 -6.75 -42.53 24.83
CA GLY A 463 -7.79 -43.46 24.46
C GLY A 463 -7.87 -43.86 22.99
N ALA A 464 -6.86 -43.49 22.15
CA ALA A 464 -6.81 -43.94 20.78
C ALA A 464 -6.39 -45.43 20.71
N ASP A 465 -7.04 -46.23 19.85
CA ASP A 465 -6.59 -47.57 19.51
C ASP A 465 -5.21 -47.55 18.83
N PRO A 466 -4.45 -48.64 18.82
CA PRO A 466 -3.08 -48.66 18.32
C PRO A 466 -2.92 -48.19 16.86
N ALA A 467 -3.88 -48.53 15.98
CA ALA A 467 -3.86 -48.12 14.58
C ALA A 467 -4.09 -46.59 14.45
N THR A 468 -5.08 -46.05 15.14
CA THR A 468 -5.37 -44.62 15.21
C THR A 468 -4.22 -43.83 15.83
N ALA A 469 -3.62 -44.34 16.92
CA ALA A 469 -2.47 -43.73 17.58
C ALA A 469 -1.26 -43.66 16.63
N TYR A 470 -1.01 -44.72 15.83
CA TYR A 470 0.01 -44.78 14.81
C TYR A 470 -0.21 -43.68 13.72
N HIS A 471 -1.41 -43.61 13.13
CA HIS A 471 -1.72 -42.61 12.13
C HIS A 471 -1.62 -41.16 12.67
N LYS A 472 -2.14 -40.91 13.87
CA LYS A 472 -2.04 -39.59 14.54
C LYS A 472 -0.57 -39.22 14.81
N ALA A 473 0.27 -40.18 15.16
CA ALA A 473 1.72 -39.93 15.36
C ALA A 473 2.42 -39.47 14.07
N TYR A 474 2.10 -40.08 12.92
CA TYR A 474 2.66 -39.64 11.64
C TYR A 474 2.13 -38.26 11.20
N VAL A 475 0.86 -38.00 11.38
CA VAL A 475 0.27 -36.67 11.15
C VAL A 475 0.96 -35.63 12.05
N GLY A 476 1.20 -35.97 13.32
CA GLY A 476 1.93 -35.11 14.25
C GLY A 476 3.38 -34.82 13.81
N LEU A 477 4.10 -35.86 13.38
CA LEU A 477 5.46 -35.72 12.83
C LEU A 477 5.47 -34.81 11.57
N PHE A 478 4.54 -35.02 10.65
CA PHE A 478 4.41 -34.20 9.46
C PHE A 478 4.08 -32.74 9.81
N GLY A 479 3.18 -32.53 10.80
CA GLY A 479 2.88 -31.19 11.31
C GLY A 479 4.10 -30.49 11.91
N MET A 480 4.98 -31.23 12.62
CA MET A 480 6.25 -30.67 13.12
C MET A 480 7.19 -30.25 11.97
N VAL A 481 7.31 -31.10 10.93
CA VAL A 481 8.09 -30.78 9.73
C VAL A 481 7.54 -29.54 9.04
N GLN A 482 6.24 -29.47 8.82
CA GLN A 482 5.60 -28.30 8.22
C GLN A 482 5.82 -27.03 9.04
N ARG A 483 5.66 -27.11 10.36
CA ARG A 483 5.87 -25.95 11.24
C ARG A 483 7.30 -25.45 11.16
N GLN A 484 8.29 -26.35 11.11
CA GLN A 484 9.70 -25.98 10.96
C GLN A 484 10.00 -25.42 9.57
N ALA A 485 9.44 -26.01 8.51
CA ALA A 485 9.58 -25.53 7.14
C ALA A 485 9.01 -24.11 6.96
N VAL A 486 7.83 -23.85 7.54
CA VAL A 486 7.22 -22.52 7.59
C VAL A 486 8.15 -21.52 8.29
N MET A 487 8.72 -21.89 9.45
CA MET A 487 9.64 -21.02 10.19
C MET A 487 10.88 -20.66 9.38
N LEU A 488 11.53 -21.65 8.74
CA LEU A 488 12.69 -21.40 7.89
C LEU A 488 12.36 -20.53 6.68
N ALA A 489 11.18 -20.73 6.07
CA ALA A 489 10.72 -19.89 4.96
C ALA A 489 10.54 -18.42 5.38
N PHE A 490 10.01 -18.15 6.57
CA PHE A 490 9.92 -16.80 7.11
C PHE A 490 11.29 -16.16 7.31
N ILE A 491 12.23 -16.90 7.90
CA ILE A 491 13.60 -16.42 8.12
C ILE A 491 14.21 -15.97 6.80
N ASP A 492 14.17 -16.83 5.76
CA ASP A 492 14.73 -16.54 4.44
C ASP A 492 14.12 -15.28 3.81
N VAL A 493 12.79 -15.14 3.89
CA VAL A 493 12.11 -14.00 3.28
C VAL A 493 12.41 -12.69 4.02
N PHE A 494 12.44 -12.70 5.37
CA PHE A 494 12.83 -11.51 6.13
C PHE A 494 14.30 -11.13 5.88
N GLN A 495 15.21 -12.10 5.73
CA GLN A 495 16.61 -11.85 5.37
C GLN A 495 16.71 -11.20 3.99
N LEU A 496 15.98 -11.71 3.00
CA LEU A 496 15.96 -11.13 1.66
C LEU A 496 15.51 -9.66 1.71
N LEU A 497 14.40 -9.38 2.40
CA LEU A 497 13.89 -8.01 2.52
C LEU A 497 14.89 -7.08 3.24
N ALA A 498 15.59 -7.59 4.24
CA ALA A 498 16.66 -6.86 4.94
C ALA A 498 17.81 -6.51 3.99
N VAL A 499 18.28 -7.49 3.20
CA VAL A 499 19.35 -7.29 2.22
C VAL A 499 18.93 -6.32 1.13
N MET A 500 17.67 -6.37 0.66
CA MET A 500 17.15 -5.41 -0.32
C MET A 500 17.23 -3.97 0.18
N PHE A 501 16.90 -3.70 1.44
CA PHE A 501 17.02 -2.35 2.00
C PHE A 501 18.48 -1.89 2.09
N LEU A 502 19.42 -2.77 2.46
CA LEU A 502 20.84 -2.44 2.47
C LEU A 502 21.39 -2.17 1.07
N ALA A 503 21.02 -3.03 0.10
CA ALA A 503 21.50 -2.91 -1.27
C ALA A 503 21.10 -1.59 -1.96
N ILE A 504 20.07 -0.91 -1.47
CA ILE A 504 19.55 0.33 -2.05
C ILE A 504 20.20 1.57 -1.45
N ILE A 505 20.86 1.47 -0.29
CA ILE A 505 21.51 2.62 0.37
C ILE A 505 22.43 3.41 -0.59
N PRO A 506 23.28 2.78 -1.43
CA PRO A 506 24.14 3.52 -2.37
C PRO A 506 23.38 4.39 -3.37
N LEU A 507 22.13 4.02 -3.74
CA LEU A 507 21.33 4.81 -4.69
C LEU A 507 20.94 6.18 -4.15
N ILE A 508 20.95 6.38 -2.82
CA ILE A 508 20.71 7.69 -2.20
C ILE A 508 21.76 8.71 -2.65
N LEU A 509 22.98 8.28 -2.96
CA LEU A 509 24.05 9.14 -3.41
C LEU A 509 23.77 9.78 -4.78
N ILE A 510 22.91 9.14 -5.60
CA ILE A 510 22.49 9.65 -6.92
C ILE A 510 21.55 10.85 -6.77
N MET A 511 20.81 10.96 -5.67
CA MET A 511 19.92 12.10 -5.44
C MET A 511 20.74 13.37 -5.22
N LYS A 512 20.38 14.46 -5.90
CA LYS A 512 21.05 15.76 -5.69
C LYS A 512 20.69 16.33 -4.31
N ARG A 513 21.65 17.01 -3.67
CA ARG A 513 21.39 17.73 -2.41
C ARG A 513 20.27 18.75 -2.63
N PRO A 514 19.34 18.92 -1.68
CA PRO A 514 18.41 20.05 -1.71
C PRO A 514 19.26 21.34 -1.71
N GLY A 515 19.23 22.09 -2.82
CA GLY A 515 19.91 23.38 -2.88
C GLY A 515 19.28 24.32 -1.85
N LYS A 516 20.09 25.12 -1.16
CA LYS A 516 19.65 26.26 -0.32
C LYS A 516 19.08 27.43 -1.17
N GLY A 517 18.86 27.23 -2.48
CA GLY A 517 18.37 28.23 -3.41
C GLY A 517 16.85 28.14 -3.57
N GLY A 518 16.18 29.27 -3.41
CA GLY A 518 14.78 29.46 -3.74
C GLY A 518 14.50 29.22 -5.24
N PRO A 519 13.21 29.24 -5.68
CA PRO A 519 12.82 29.04 -7.06
C PRO A 519 13.27 30.25 -7.91
N GLY A 520 14.49 30.23 -8.42
CA GLY A 520 15.06 31.36 -9.13
C GLY A 520 16.28 31.12 -10.02
N ASP A 521 16.96 29.96 -9.92
CA ASP A 521 18.10 29.65 -10.77
C ASP A 521 17.74 28.60 -11.85
N VAL A 522 16.91 28.99 -12.78
CA VAL A 522 16.94 28.42 -14.14
C VAL A 522 17.87 29.32 -14.93
N SER A 523 19.18 29.14 -14.78
CA SER A 523 20.15 29.67 -15.71
C SER A 523 19.90 29.04 -17.09
N ALA A 524 19.60 29.89 -18.06
CA ALA A 524 19.62 29.60 -19.46
C ALA A 524 20.92 28.87 -19.84
N HIS A 525 20.79 27.71 -20.44
CA HIS A 525 21.69 27.12 -21.42
C HIS A 525 20.88 26.23 -22.34
#